data_ec74fe537a76761455aaee49adb0f730
#
_entry.id   ec74fe537a76761455aaee49adb0f730
#
_cell.length_a   1.000
_cell.length_b   1.000
_cell.length_c   1.000
_cell.angle_alpha   90.00
_cell.angle_beta   90.00
_cell.angle_gamma   90.00
#
_symmetry.space_group_name_H-M   'P 1'
#
loop_
_entity.id
_entity.type
_entity.pdbx_description
1 polymer ?
#
loop_
_entity_poly.entity_id
_entity_poly.type
_entity_poly.pdbx_seq_one_letter_code
_entity_poly.pdbx_strand_id
1 'polypeptide(L)'
;MEQKDVLKALQRDHAAELKLAAERLKGTARHTEIIPSPVLSEMTGHEILLKPENLQVTGSFKIRGAYNKIASLTEEQIAHGIVTASAGNHAQGVAYAARER
;
A
#
# COMPACT_ATOMS: atom_id res chain seq x y z
N MET A 1 -2.59 2.69 22.25
CA MET A 1 -2.38 1.27 21.87
C MET A 1 -1.86 0.53 23.08
N GLU A 2 -2.56 -0.48 23.53
CA GLU A 2 -2.13 -1.25 24.70
C GLU A 2 -0.89 -2.11 24.42
N GLN A 3 -0.08 -2.39 25.45
CA GLN A 3 1.13 -3.21 25.32
C GLN A 3 0.86 -4.61 24.71
N LYS A 4 -0.32 -5.18 24.99
CA LYS A 4 -0.78 -6.45 24.41
C LYS A 4 -0.96 -6.38 22.89
N ASP A 5 -1.42 -5.24 22.37
CA ASP A 5 -1.60 -5.04 20.92
C ASP A 5 -0.26 -4.92 20.20
N VAL A 6 0.72 -4.29 20.84
CA VAL A 6 2.08 -4.21 20.32
C VAL A 6 2.72 -5.60 20.23
N LEU A 7 2.60 -6.39 21.30
CA LEU A 7 3.15 -7.76 21.32
C LEU A 7 2.48 -8.65 20.28
N LYS A 8 1.17 -8.54 20.11
CA LYS A 8 0.43 -9.28 19.07
C LYS A 8 0.87 -8.88 17.67
N ALA A 9 1.10 -7.58 17.43
CA ALA A 9 1.61 -7.09 16.15
C ALA A 9 3.02 -7.62 15.86
N LEU A 10 3.90 -7.69 16.86
CA LEU A 10 5.26 -8.22 16.71
C LEU A 10 5.31 -9.74 16.46
N GLN A 11 4.24 -10.47 16.83
CA GLN A 11 4.13 -11.92 16.61
C GLN A 11 3.55 -12.31 15.25
N ARG A 12 3.10 -11.33 14.44
CA ARG A 12 2.53 -11.59 13.11
C ARG A 12 3.60 -12.09 12.15
N ASP A 13 3.23 -13.02 11.28
CA ASP A 13 4.08 -13.42 10.15
C ASP A 13 4.00 -12.36 9.03
N HIS A 14 4.80 -11.31 9.18
CA HIS A 14 4.84 -10.21 8.23
C HIS A 14 5.27 -10.65 6.83
N ALA A 15 6.09 -11.68 6.70
CA ALA A 15 6.53 -12.19 5.40
C ALA A 15 5.36 -12.84 4.64
N ALA A 16 4.56 -13.66 5.34
CA ALA A 16 3.35 -14.25 4.75
C ALA A 16 2.31 -13.19 4.39
N GLU A 17 2.10 -12.19 5.25
CA GLU A 17 1.18 -11.08 4.99
C GLU A 17 1.60 -10.24 3.77
N LEU A 18 2.89 -9.96 3.61
CA LEU A 18 3.41 -9.22 2.45
C LEU A 18 3.24 -10.01 1.15
N LYS A 19 3.46 -11.32 1.18
CA LYS A 19 3.21 -12.19 0.01
C LYS A 19 1.74 -12.17 -0.38
N LEU A 20 0.84 -12.28 0.59
CA LEU A 20 -0.59 -12.24 0.34
C LEU A 20 -1.04 -10.87 -0.18
N ALA A 21 -0.49 -9.78 0.35
CA ALA A 21 -0.72 -8.44 -0.16
C ALA A 21 -0.25 -8.30 -1.62
N ALA A 22 0.91 -8.81 -1.95
CA ALA A 22 1.43 -8.80 -3.32
C ALA A 22 0.50 -9.55 -4.29
N GLU A 23 -0.04 -10.70 -3.89
CA GLU A 23 -1.01 -11.44 -4.69
C GLU A 23 -2.31 -10.64 -4.91
N ARG A 24 -2.84 -10.01 -3.85
CA ARG A 24 -4.06 -9.19 -3.96
C ARG A 24 -3.87 -7.99 -4.91
N LEU A 25 -2.68 -7.42 -4.95
CA LEU A 25 -2.38 -6.22 -5.76
C LEU A 25 -2.18 -6.52 -7.25
N LYS A 26 -2.02 -7.77 -7.64
CA LYS A 26 -1.86 -8.14 -9.04
C LYS A 26 -3.06 -7.68 -9.89
N GLY A 27 -2.75 -6.98 -10.98
CA GLY A 27 -3.76 -6.45 -11.88
C GLY A 27 -4.43 -5.15 -11.43
N THR A 28 -4.26 -4.72 -10.18
CA THR A 28 -4.81 -3.47 -9.66
C THR A 28 -3.74 -2.41 -9.45
N ALA A 29 -2.66 -2.73 -8.75
CA ALA A 29 -1.53 -1.83 -8.63
C ALA A 29 -0.57 -2.01 -9.80
N ARG A 30 -0.03 -0.89 -10.28
CA ARG A 30 1.01 -0.90 -11.30
C ARG A 30 2.35 -1.35 -10.70
N HIS A 31 3.08 -2.20 -11.41
CA HIS A 31 4.47 -2.47 -11.09
C HIS A 31 5.32 -1.28 -11.52
N THR A 32 5.81 -0.50 -10.56
CA THR A 32 6.75 0.59 -10.83
C THR A 32 8.17 0.07 -10.72
N GLU A 33 8.99 0.30 -11.73
CA GLU A 33 10.38 -0.14 -11.75
C GLU A 33 11.23 0.67 -10.77
N ILE A 34 12.25 0.02 -10.21
CA ILE A 34 13.23 0.68 -9.37
C ILE A 34 14.25 1.37 -10.26
N ILE A 35 14.52 2.65 -10.01
CA ILE A 35 15.39 3.51 -10.81
C ILE A 35 16.59 3.94 -9.96
N PRO A 36 17.85 3.72 -10.42
CA PRO A 36 19.02 4.28 -9.76
C PRO A 36 19.02 5.81 -9.79
N SER A 37 19.46 6.43 -8.71
CA SER A 37 19.67 7.89 -8.64
C SER A 37 21.15 8.21 -8.48
N PRO A 38 21.86 8.50 -9.57
CA PRO A 38 23.29 8.86 -9.47
C PRO A 38 23.54 10.10 -8.63
N VAL A 39 22.69 11.13 -8.76
CA VAL A 39 22.81 12.38 -8.01
C VAL A 39 22.69 12.17 -6.51
N LEU A 40 21.65 11.47 -6.06
CA LEU A 40 21.46 11.19 -4.64
C LEU A 40 22.52 10.23 -4.10
N SER A 41 22.99 9.30 -4.93
CA SER A 41 24.05 8.37 -4.55
C SER A 41 25.38 9.12 -4.31
N GLU A 42 25.73 10.06 -5.18
CA GLU A 42 26.91 10.92 -5.01
C GLU A 42 26.79 11.80 -3.75
N MET A 43 25.64 12.45 -3.55
CA MET A 43 25.41 13.32 -2.40
C MET A 43 25.49 12.60 -1.05
N THR A 44 25.09 11.36 -0.99
CA THR A 44 24.97 10.59 0.27
C THR A 44 26.12 9.63 0.52
N GLY A 45 26.91 9.31 -0.51
CA GLY A 45 27.92 8.25 -0.45
C GLY A 45 27.34 6.83 -0.37
N HIS A 46 26.05 6.66 -0.70
CA HIS A 46 25.35 5.38 -0.69
C HIS A 46 24.72 5.10 -2.06
N GLU A 47 24.48 3.83 -2.37
CA GLU A 47 23.66 3.47 -3.53
C GLU A 47 22.19 3.80 -3.24
N ILE A 48 21.66 4.80 -3.93
CA ILE A 48 20.26 5.24 -3.78
C ILE A 48 19.44 4.78 -4.97
N LEU A 49 18.39 4.05 -4.68
CA LEU A 49 17.40 3.56 -5.62
C LEU A 49 16.05 4.23 -5.33
N LEU A 50 15.36 4.63 -6.38
CA LEU A 50 14.04 5.27 -6.29
C LEU A 50 12.95 4.28 -6.69
N LYS A 51 11.88 4.23 -5.91
CA LYS A 51 10.62 3.56 -6.26
C LYS A 51 9.59 4.62 -6.63
N PRO A 52 9.36 4.90 -7.94
CA PRO A 52 8.60 6.08 -8.38
C PRO A 52 7.08 5.85 -8.27
N GLU A 53 6.54 5.88 -7.06
CA GLU A 53 5.10 5.69 -6.80
C GLU A 53 4.23 6.89 -7.22
N ASN A 54 4.82 7.98 -7.67
CA ASN A 54 4.12 9.02 -8.43
C ASN A 54 3.63 8.54 -9.81
N LEU A 55 4.19 7.44 -10.32
CA LEU A 55 3.75 6.75 -11.53
C LEU A 55 2.73 5.65 -11.27
N GLN A 56 2.33 5.44 -10.02
CA GLN A 56 1.32 4.48 -9.62
C GLN A 56 -0.08 4.93 -10.09
N VAL A 57 -1.04 3.99 -10.19
CA VAL A 57 -2.45 4.36 -10.32
C VAL A 57 -2.83 5.30 -9.18
N THR A 58 -3.62 6.31 -9.44
CA THR A 58 -3.92 7.44 -8.55
C THR A 58 -2.74 8.38 -8.23
N GLY A 59 -1.56 8.15 -8.79
CA GLY A 59 -0.39 9.03 -8.65
C GLY A 59 0.31 8.99 -7.30
N SER A 60 0.02 8.00 -6.44
CA SER A 60 0.68 7.80 -5.16
C SER A 60 0.68 6.33 -4.73
N PHE A 61 1.49 5.98 -3.73
CA PHE A 61 1.56 4.62 -3.19
C PHE A 61 0.30 4.18 -2.43
N LYS A 62 -0.64 5.08 -2.15
CA LYS A 62 -1.81 4.82 -1.29
C LYS A 62 -2.74 3.73 -1.81
N ILE A 63 -2.79 3.52 -3.11
CA ILE A 63 -3.56 2.42 -3.72
C ILE A 63 -3.14 1.05 -3.17
N ARG A 64 -1.87 0.86 -2.86
CA ARG A 64 -1.35 -0.43 -2.35
C ARG A 64 -2.02 -0.82 -1.04
N GLY A 65 -1.93 0.03 -0.03
CA GLY A 65 -2.55 -0.22 1.28
C GLY A 65 -4.07 -0.22 1.22
N ALA A 66 -4.67 0.72 0.49
CA ALA A 66 -6.11 0.82 0.35
C ALA A 66 -6.70 -0.43 -0.31
N TYR A 67 -6.17 -0.85 -1.45
CA TYR A 67 -6.68 -2.04 -2.13
C TYR A 67 -6.43 -3.32 -1.33
N ASN A 68 -5.24 -3.50 -0.75
CA ASN A 68 -4.95 -4.66 0.08
C ASN A 68 -5.95 -4.78 1.25
N LYS A 69 -6.26 -3.67 1.92
CA LYS A 69 -7.25 -3.66 3.00
C LYS A 69 -8.64 -4.00 2.49
N ILE A 70 -9.12 -3.33 1.44
CA ILE A 70 -10.47 -3.52 0.90
C ILE A 70 -10.63 -4.94 0.34
N ALA A 71 -9.63 -5.47 -0.36
CA ALA A 71 -9.63 -6.84 -0.87
C ALA A 71 -9.62 -7.92 0.24
N SER A 72 -9.20 -7.56 1.44
CA SER A 72 -9.22 -8.46 2.60
C SER A 72 -10.53 -8.47 3.37
N LEU A 73 -11.47 -7.58 3.05
CA LEU A 73 -12.77 -7.49 3.73
C LEU A 73 -13.70 -8.62 3.28
N THR A 74 -14.54 -9.08 4.22
CA THR A 74 -15.62 -10.02 3.91
C THR A 74 -16.76 -9.33 3.14
N GLU A 75 -17.60 -10.10 2.46
CA GLU A 75 -18.77 -9.57 1.76
C GLU A 75 -19.72 -8.82 2.71
N GLU A 76 -19.89 -9.31 3.95
CA GLU A 76 -20.66 -8.63 4.98
C GLU A 76 -20.07 -7.25 5.31
N GLN A 77 -18.74 -7.15 5.49
CA GLN A 77 -18.06 -5.90 5.77
C GLN A 77 -18.18 -4.91 4.61
N ILE A 78 -18.06 -5.40 3.39
CA ILE A 78 -18.19 -4.56 2.17
C ILE A 78 -19.61 -4.03 2.01
N ALA A 79 -20.62 -4.83 2.36
CA ALA A 79 -22.03 -4.44 2.27
C ALA A 79 -22.37 -3.20 3.12
N HIS A 80 -21.61 -2.94 4.20
CA HIS A 80 -21.75 -1.72 5.01
C HIS A 80 -21.15 -0.47 4.36
N GLY A 81 -20.46 -0.63 3.24
CA GLY A 81 -19.74 0.46 2.57
C GLY A 81 -18.38 0.75 3.23
N ILE A 82 -17.66 1.69 2.63
CA ILE A 82 -16.31 2.09 3.05
C ILE A 82 -16.30 3.57 3.34
N VAL A 83 -15.80 3.94 4.51
CA VAL A 83 -15.67 5.33 4.94
C VAL A 83 -14.19 5.63 5.23
N THR A 84 -13.73 6.77 4.77
CA THR A 84 -12.38 7.26 5.06
C THR A 84 -12.40 8.77 5.21
N ALA A 85 -11.41 9.31 5.91
CA ALA A 85 -11.17 10.74 6.02
C ALA A 85 -9.74 11.04 5.57
N SER A 86 -9.60 11.89 4.54
CA SER A 86 -8.29 12.23 3.98
C SER A 86 -8.39 13.53 3.19
N ALA A 87 -7.35 14.35 3.25
CA ALA A 87 -7.23 15.58 2.47
C ALA A 87 -6.82 15.35 1.00
N GLY A 88 -6.44 14.14 0.61
CA GLY A 88 -5.92 13.92 -0.76
C GLY A 88 -5.67 12.47 -1.13
N ASN A 89 -4.42 12.07 -1.20
CA ASN A 89 -3.97 10.82 -1.81
C ASN A 89 -4.61 9.55 -1.25
N HIS A 90 -4.84 9.49 0.06
CA HIS A 90 -5.46 8.32 0.66
C HIS A 90 -6.94 8.18 0.22
N ALA A 91 -7.69 9.28 0.19
CA ALA A 91 -9.07 9.27 -0.28
C ALA A 91 -9.17 8.78 -1.73
N GLN A 92 -8.28 9.24 -2.61
CA GLN A 92 -8.20 8.78 -3.99
C GLN A 92 -7.90 7.28 -4.09
N GLY A 93 -6.95 6.79 -3.29
CA GLY A 93 -6.62 5.37 -3.21
C GLY A 93 -7.80 4.51 -2.75
N VAL A 94 -8.52 4.95 -1.72
CA VAL A 94 -9.71 4.25 -1.21
C VAL A 94 -10.85 4.25 -2.23
N ALA A 95 -11.14 5.38 -2.86
CA ALA A 95 -12.18 5.48 -3.89
C ALA A 95 -11.90 4.57 -5.09
N TYR A 96 -10.66 4.57 -5.57
CA TYR A 96 -10.23 3.68 -6.65
C TYR A 96 -10.35 2.20 -6.23
N ALA A 97 -9.81 1.85 -5.07
CA ALA A 97 -9.83 0.48 -4.57
C ALA A 97 -11.25 -0.06 -4.35
N ALA A 98 -12.14 0.77 -3.82
CA ALA A 98 -13.55 0.41 -3.62
C ALA A 98 -14.29 0.18 -4.95
N ARG A 99 -13.95 0.93 -5.99
CA ARG A 99 -14.52 0.74 -7.33
C ARG A 99 -14.04 -0.57 -7.98
N GLU A 100 -12.80 -0.92 -7.80
CA GLU A 100 -12.20 -2.12 -8.41
C GLU A 100 -12.60 -3.43 -7.68
N ARG A 101 -13.09 -3.36 -6.44
CA ARG A 101 -13.50 -4.51 -5.63
C ARG A 101 -14.99 -4.85 -5.87
#